data_60a1767f7ac2957bf13b6503352c0eb9
#
_entry.id   60a1767f7ac2957bf13b6503352c0eb9
#
_cell.length_a   1.000
_cell.length_b   1.000
_cell.length_c   1.000
_cell.angle_alpha   90.00
_cell.angle_beta   90.00
_cell.angle_gamma   90.00
#
_symmetry.space_group_name_H-M   'P 1'
#
loop_
_entity.id
_entity.type
_entity.pdbx_description
1 polymer ?
#
loop_
_entity_poly.entity_id
_entity_poly.type
_entity_poly.pdbx_seq_one_letter_code
_entity_poly.pdbx_strand_id
1 'polypeptide(L)'
;MPTLNLNKAEFLKSAVSPSGFLAADLPCIVFAGKSNVGKSSVINRLLNRRNFARVGSQPGKTVHVNYFCIDRRAYFVDLPGYGYASVAKTERDRWGKLMEDFFADPERITLGVMIVDARHKPTADDETMAAWFHSTGCPMVVVANKCDKLKKSEIEPNLARIRATLLLPDDAVLLPFSAEKGTGREALLGEILRAVG
;
A
#
# COMPACT_ATOMS: atom_id res chain seq x y z
N MET A 1 7.76 20.53 12.75
CA MET A 1 7.42 19.17 12.26
C MET A 1 8.33 18.87 11.10
N PRO A 2 8.92 17.69 11.00
CA PRO A 2 9.75 17.34 9.86
C PRO A 2 8.88 17.33 8.60
N THR A 3 9.28 18.12 7.63
CA THR A 3 8.61 18.20 6.32
C THR A 3 9.34 17.30 5.34
N LEU A 4 8.62 16.33 4.76
CA LEU A 4 9.14 15.47 3.69
C LEU A 4 8.90 16.17 2.35
N ASN A 5 9.96 16.42 1.58
CA ASN A 5 9.82 17.04 0.26
C ASN A 5 9.45 15.97 -0.78
N LEU A 6 8.15 15.79 -0.98
CA LEU A 6 7.61 14.80 -1.93
C LEU A 6 8.01 15.04 -3.39
N ASN A 7 8.47 16.25 -3.74
CA ASN A 7 8.97 16.52 -5.09
C ASN A 7 10.34 15.88 -5.36
N LYS A 8 11.08 15.53 -4.28
CA LYS A 8 12.36 14.82 -4.35
C LYS A 8 12.15 13.31 -4.22
N ALA A 9 11.29 12.76 -5.04
CA ALA A 9 11.07 11.32 -5.13
C ALA A 9 11.88 10.74 -6.28
N GLU A 10 12.64 9.68 -6.01
CA GLU A 10 13.50 8.99 -6.97
C GLU A 10 13.24 7.48 -6.91
N PHE A 11 13.13 6.84 -8.08
CA PHE A 11 13.12 5.38 -8.15
C PHE A 11 14.53 4.85 -7.86
N LEU A 12 14.66 3.92 -6.93
CA LEU A 12 15.94 3.33 -6.57
C LEU A 12 16.18 2.00 -7.29
N LYS A 13 15.29 1.04 -7.05
CA LYS A 13 15.45 -0.33 -7.57
C LYS A 13 14.16 -1.13 -7.47
N SER A 14 14.15 -2.24 -8.20
CA SER A 14 13.18 -3.33 -8.01
C SER A 14 13.89 -4.55 -7.43
N ALA A 15 13.28 -5.21 -6.47
CA ALA A 15 13.78 -6.44 -5.88
C ALA A 15 12.84 -7.62 -6.20
N VAL A 16 13.40 -8.76 -6.56
CA VAL A 16 12.69 -10.01 -6.88
C VAL A 16 12.99 -11.13 -5.89
N SER A 17 13.87 -10.86 -4.92
CA SER A 17 14.32 -11.82 -3.90
C SER A 17 14.82 -11.06 -2.67
N PRO A 18 14.96 -11.73 -1.50
CA PRO A 18 15.43 -11.11 -0.26
C PRO A 18 16.77 -10.40 -0.36
N SER A 19 17.71 -10.91 -1.18
CA SER A 19 19.02 -10.28 -1.41
C SER A 19 18.93 -8.90 -2.08
N GLY A 20 17.79 -8.60 -2.67
CA GLY A 20 17.50 -7.30 -3.27
C GLY A 20 16.82 -6.31 -2.34
N PHE A 21 16.35 -6.72 -1.17
CA PHE A 21 15.68 -5.84 -0.23
C PHE A 21 16.67 -4.80 0.33
N LEU A 22 16.17 -3.57 0.55
CA LEU A 22 16.97 -2.53 1.20
C LEU A 22 17.06 -2.79 2.71
N ALA A 23 18.16 -2.36 3.30
CA ALA A 23 18.29 -2.29 4.75
C ALA A 23 17.28 -1.25 5.32
N ALA A 24 16.89 -1.43 6.58
CA ALA A 24 15.97 -0.51 7.28
C ALA A 24 16.75 0.69 7.86
N ASP A 25 17.52 1.38 7.02
CA ASP A 25 18.31 2.56 7.39
C ASP A 25 17.51 3.87 7.36
N LEU A 26 16.35 3.85 6.72
CA LEU A 26 15.38 4.94 6.70
C LEU A 26 13.97 4.40 6.98
N PRO A 27 13.04 5.24 7.48
CA PRO A 27 11.64 4.87 7.62
C PRO A 27 11.06 4.33 6.31
N CYS A 28 10.43 3.15 6.37
CA CYS A 28 9.82 2.49 5.23
C CYS A 28 8.29 2.54 5.30
N ILE A 29 7.68 3.20 4.34
CA ILE A 29 6.22 3.26 4.15
C ILE A 29 5.85 2.23 3.08
N VAL A 30 5.20 1.15 3.49
CA VAL A 30 4.96 -0.03 2.65
C VAL A 30 3.53 -0.02 2.11
N PHE A 31 3.39 0.06 0.79
CA PHE A 31 2.12 0.08 0.09
C PHE A 31 1.75 -1.32 -0.41
N ALA A 32 0.60 -1.81 0.02
CA ALA A 32 0.03 -3.09 -0.41
C ALA A 32 -1.40 -2.90 -0.94
N GLY A 33 -1.82 -3.77 -1.82
CA GLY A 33 -3.19 -3.76 -2.33
C GLY A 33 -3.37 -4.71 -3.50
N LYS A 34 -4.63 -5.11 -3.70
CA LYS A 34 -5.02 -5.98 -4.80
C LYS A 34 -4.72 -5.33 -6.14
N SER A 35 -4.45 -6.16 -7.14
CA SER A 35 -4.31 -5.70 -8.51
C SER A 35 -5.50 -4.84 -8.96
N ASN A 36 -5.23 -3.73 -9.64
CA ASN A 36 -6.22 -2.76 -10.11
C ASN A 36 -7.02 -2.03 -9.01
N VAL A 37 -6.64 -2.14 -7.75
CA VAL A 37 -7.24 -1.36 -6.66
C VAL A 37 -6.89 0.14 -6.75
N GLY A 38 -5.83 0.46 -7.50
CA GLY A 38 -5.33 1.82 -7.70
C GLY A 38 -4.13 2.17 -6.80
N LYS A 39 -3.37 1.18 -6.33
CA LYS A 39 -2.18 1.37 -5.48
C LYS A 39 -1.18 2.37 -6.10
N SER A 40 -0.74 2.15 -7.33
CA SER A 40 0.15 3.08 -8.03
C SER A 40 -0.47 4.47 -8.23
N SER A 41 -1.79 4.56 -8.40
CA SER A 41 -2.49 5.84 -8.49
C SER A 41 -2.49 6.59 -7.16
N VAL A 42 -2.62 5.87 -6.02
CA VAL A 42 -2.51 6.45 -4.67
C VAL A 42 -1.10 6.98 -4.45
N ILE A 43 -0.05 6.20 -4.75
CA ILE A 43 1.35 6.63 -4.65
C ILE A 43 1.60 7.87 -5.52
N ASN A 44 1.17 7.85 -6.77
CA ASN A 44 1.30 8.98 -7.69
C ASN A 44 0.57 10.24 -7.17
N ARG A 45 -0.62 10.05 -6.58
CA ARG A 45 -1.39 11.15 -5.98
C ARG A 45 -0.69 11.74 -4.76
N LEU A 46 -0.13 10.90 -3.88
CA LEU A 46 0.66 11.35 -2.73
C LEU A 46 1.85 12.21 -3.18
N LEU A 47 2.60 11.73 -4.17
CA LEU A 47 3.79 12.40 -4.69
C LEU A 47 3.47 13.59 -5.62
N ASN A 48 2.18 13.84 -5.91
CA ASN A 48 1.75 14.83 -6.89
C ASN A 48 2.44 14.65 -8.25
N ARG A 49 2.67 13.40 -8.65
CA ARG A 49 3.36 13.01 -9.89
C ARG A 49 2.44 12.19 -10.78
N ARG A 50 2.61 12.32 -12.11
CA ARG A 50 1.95 11.46 -13.10
C ARG A 50 2.89 10.34 -13.51
N ASN A 51 2.40 9.08 -13.49
CA ASN A 51 3.14 7.89 -13.99
C ASN A 51 4.50 7.61 -13.33
N PHE A 52 4.74 8.10 -12.12
CA PHE A 52 5.97 7.85 -11.39
C PHE A 52 6.00 6.40 -10.88
N ALA A 53 5.00 5.99 -10.11
CA ALA A 53 4.71 4.57 -9.91
C ALA A 53 3.90 4.11 -11.13
N ARG A 54 4.33 3.06 -11.83
CA ARG A 54 3.69 2.63 -13.08
C ARG A 54 2.27 2.15 -12.84
N VAL A 55 1.32 2.83 -13.47
CA VAL A 55 -0.09 2.40 -13.52
C VAL A 55 -0.22 1.36 -14.63
N GLY A 56 -0.74 0.17 -14.32
CA GLY A 56 -1.00 -0.86 -15.33
C GLY A 56 0.22 -1.72 -15.67
N SER A 57 0.80 -2.39 -14.68
CA SER A 57 1.66 -3.54 -14.94
C SER A 57 0.85 -4.61 -15.65
N GLN A 58 1.30 -5.03 -16.84
CA GLN A 58 0.67 -6.15 -17.56
C GLN A 58 0.66 -7.40 -16.68
N PRO A 59 -0.47 -8.11 -16.57
CA PRO A 59 -0.52 -9.40 -15.87
C PRO A 59 0.57 -10.34 -16.40
N GLY A 60 1.26 -11.07 -15.51
CA GLY A 60 2.27 -12.07 -15.90
C GLY A 60 3.69 -11.55 -16.06
N LYS A 61 4.01 -10.29 -15.70
CA LYS A 61 5.40 -9.84 -15.58
C LYS A 61 5.90 -10.00 -14.15
N THR A 62 7.18 -10.32 -14.04
CA THR A 62 7.93 -10.63 -12.82
C THR A 62 7.46 -9.83 -11.58
N VAL A 63 7.25 -10.54 -10.50
CA VAL A 63 6.83 -9.99 -9.19
C VAL A 63 7.97 -9.17 -8.61
N HIS A 64 7.77 -7.87 -8.44
CA HIS A 64 8.79 -6.94 -7.94
C HIS A 64 8.31 -6.17 -6.72
N VAL A 65 9.19 -6.02 -5.73
CA VAL A 65 9.09 -4.98 -4.69
C VAL A 65 9.84 -3.76 -5.22
N ASN A 66 9.14 -2.65 -5.41
CA ASN A 66 9.73 -1.43 -5.94
C ASN A 66 10.04 -0.43 -4.81
N TYR A 67 11.24 0.11 -4.82
CA TYR A 67 11.70 1.07 -3.82
C TYR A 67 11.85 2.44 -4.44
N PHE A 68 11.29 3.44 -3.76
CA PHE A 68 11.42 4.85 -4.07
C PHE A 68 12.00 5.58 -2.86
N CYS A 69 13.05 6.38 -3.07
CA CYS A 69 13.59 7.26 -2.04
C CYS A 69 12.87 8.60 -2.06
N ILE A 70 12.41 9.05 -0.92
CA ILE A 70 11.71 10.33 -0.77
C ILE A 70 12.56 11.27 0.06
N ASP A 71 13.07 12.33 -0.59
CA ASP A 71 13.89 13.40 0.04
C ASP A 71 15.10 12.88 0.85
N ARG A 72 15.60 11.68 0.54
CA ARG A 72 16.65 10.96 1.28
C ARG A 72 16.34 10.76 2.78
N ARG A 73 15.05 10.70 3.12
CA ARG A 73 14.55 10.63 4.51
C ARG A 73 13.57 9.50 4.75
N ALA A 74 13.00 8.92 3.71
CA ALA A 74 12.08 7.79 3.81
C ALA A 74 12.10 6.97 2.53
N TYR A 75 11.70 5.70 2.63
CA TYR A 75 11.41 4.85 1.49
C TYR A 75 9.90 4.67 1.34
N PHE A 76 9.40 4.83 0.11
CA PHE A 76 8.13 4.27 -0.29
C PHE A 76 8.39 2.94 -0.96
N VAL A 77 7.77 1.90 -0.42
CA VAL A 77 7.95 0.52 -0.88
C VAL A 77 6.63 0.03 -1.49
N ASP A 78 6.64 -0.16 -2.80
CA ASP A 78 5.46 -0.62 -3.55
C ASP A 78 5.53 -2.14 -3.69
N LEU A 79 4.74 -2.86 -2.89
CA LEU A 79 4.65 -4.31 -2.95
C LEU A 79 3.90 -4.75 -4.23
N PRO A 80 4.23 -5.91 -4.79
CA PRO A 80 3.50 -6.43 -5.95
C PRO A 80 2.04 -6.66 -5.60
N GLY A 81 1.14 -6.25 -6.51
CA GLY A 81 -0.30 -6.47 -6.33
C GLY A 81 -0.64 -7.96 -6.27
N TYR A 82 -1.66 -8.29 -5.51
CA TYR A 82 -2.18 -9.66 -5.38
C TYR A 82 -3.54 -9.83 -6.07
N GLY A 83 -4.09 -11.06 -6.06
CA GLY A 83 -5.45 -11.32 -6.52
C GLY A 83 -5.60 -11.35 -8.05
N TYR A 84 -4.56 -11.70 -8.79
CA TYR A 84 -4.67 -11.96 -10.21
C TYR A 84 -5.35 -13.33 -10.47
N ALA A 85 -6.58 -13.33 -10.97
CA ALA A 85 -7.32 -14.53 -11.26
C ALA A 85 -6.70 -15.42 -12.36
N SER A 86 -5.90 -14.82 -13.25
CA SER A 86 -5.33 -15.48 -14.45
C SER A 86 -3.86 -15.84 -14.36
N VAL A 87 -3.23 -15.75 -13.17
CA VAL A 87 -1.79 -16.00 -13.00
C VAL A 87 -1.55 -17.49 -12.77
N ALA A 88 -0.51 -18.04 -13.42
CA ALA A 88 -0.09 -19.43 -13.20
C ALA A 88 0.22 -19.69 -11.71
N LYS A 89 0.00 -20.93 -11.26
CA LYS A 89 0.25 -21.35 -9.87
C LYS A 89 1.69 -20.98 -9.45
N THR A 90 2.67 -21.19 -10.32
CA THR A 90 4.08 -20.88 -10.09
C THR A 90 4.34 -19.41 -9.77
N GLU A 91 3.63 -18.50 -10.42
CA GLU A 91 3.75 -17.05 -10.15
C GLU A 91 3.09 -16.68 -8.81
N ARG A 92 1.99 -17.31 -8.43
CA ARG A 92 1.38 -17.16 -7.11
C ARG A 92 2.30 -17.64 -6.01
N ASP A 93 2.95 -18.79 -6.21
CA ASP A 93 3.89 -19.36 -5.25
C ASP A 93 5.13 -18.45 -5.08
N ARG A 94 5.65 -17.89 -6.17
CA ARG A 94 6.72 -16.89 -6.14
C ARG A 94 6.30 -15.61 -5.40
N TRP A 95 5.09 -15.12 -5.68
CA TRP A 95 4.55 -13.96 -4.98
C TRP A 95 4.42 -14.24 -3.48
N GLY A 96 3.84 -15.39 -3.10
CA GLY A 96 3.69 -15.80 -1.71
C GLY A 96 5.04 -15.85 -1.00
N LYS A 97 6.03 -16.53 -1.59
CA LYS A 97 7.38 -16.64 -1.02
C LYS A 97 8.05 -15.27 -0.85
N LEU A 98 7.95 -14.39 -1.84
CA LEU A 98 8.52 -13.04 -1.78
C LEU A 98 7.87 -12.21 -0.65
N MET A 99 6.56 -12.36 -0.44
CA MET A 99 5.85 -11.67 0.64
C MET A 99 6.20 -12.25 2.02
N GLU A 100 6.24 -13.57 2.17
CA GLU A 100 6.72 -14.22 3.40
C GLU A 100 8.12 -13.71 3.78
N ASP A 101 9.05 -13.69 2.83
CA ASP A 101 10.41 -13.21 3.05
C ASP A 101 10.45 -11.71 3.39
N PHE A 102 9.55 -10.90 2.81
CA PHE A 102 9.47 -9.46 3.09
C PHE A 102 8.94 -9.19 4.50
N PHE A 103 7.87 -9.88 4.90
CA PHE A 103 7.24 -9.71 6.22
C PHE A 103 7.97 -10.47 7.35
N ALA A 104 8.94 -11.32 7.02
CA ALA A 104 9.77 -12.01 8.02
C ALA A 104 10.65 -11.05 8.84
N ASP A 105 10.90 -9.83 8.36
CA ASP A 105 11.65 -8.78 9.05
C ASP A 105 10.74 -7.59 9.39
N PRO A 106 10.11 -7.58 10.57
CA PRO A 106 9.18 -6.51 10.99
C PRO A 106 9.84 -5.12 11.06
N GLU A 107 11.12 -5.05 11.40
CA GLU A 107 11.86 -3.78 11.52
C GLU A 107 11.96 -3.03 10.19
N ARG A 108 11.74 -3.75 9.08
CA ARG A 108 11.69 -3.20 7.73
C ARG A 108 10.46 -2.31 7.47
N ILE A 109 9.44 -2.36 8.31
CA ILE A 109 8.16 -1.68 8.08
C ILE A 109 7.93 -0.63 9.17
N THR A 110 7.98 0.65 8.81
CA THR A 110 7.64 1.74 9.72
C THR A 110 6.14 2.02 9.72
N LEU A 111 5.51 1.95 8.55
CA LEU A 111 4.06 2.11 8.38
C LEU A 111 3.57 1.26 7.20
N GLY A 112 2.57 0.43 7.44
CA GLY A 112 1.81 -0.24 6.39
C GLY A 112 0.69 0.67 5.86
N VAL A 113 0.59 0.79 4.54
CA VAL A 113 -0.52 1.47 3.84
C VAL A 113 -1.23 0.43 2.98
N MET A 114 -2.32 -0.11 3.50
CA MET A 114 -3.13 -1.11 2.81
C MET A 114 -4.24 -0.44 2.01
N ILE A 115 -4.28 -0.67 0.70
CA ILE A 115 -5.23 -0.04 -0.20
C ILE A 115 -6.28 -1.08 -0.62
N VAL A 116 -7.55 -0.76 -0.35
CA VAL A 116 -8.71 -1.55 -0.73
C VAL A 116 -9.66 -0.73 -1.60
N ASP A 117 -10.55 -1.38 -2.34
CA ASP A 117 -11.56 -0.71 -3.15
C ASP A 117 -12.78 -0.37 -2.26
N ALA A 118 -13.08 0.92 -2.10
CA ALA A 118 -14.17 1.40 -1.26
C ALA A 118 -15.54 0.85 -1.67
N ARG A 119 -15.72 0.44 -2.92
CA ARG A 119 -17.01 -0.01 -3.50
C ARG A 119 -17.37 -1.44 -3.11
N HIS A 120 -16.40 -2.24 -2.71
CA HIS A 120 -16.55 -3.69 -2.54
C HIS A 120 -16.17 -4.14 -1.13
N LYS A 121 -16.72 -5.30 -0.74
CA LYS A 121 -16.23 -6.01 0.43
C LYS A 121 -14.77 -6.44 0.16
N PRO A 122 -13.84 -6.28 1.11
CA PRO A 122 -12.50 -6.86 1.00
C PRO A 122 -12.54 -8.36 0.70
N THR A 123 -11.58 -8.83 -0.08
CA THR A 123 -11.46 -10.23 -0.48
C THR A 123 -10.62 -11.02 0.53
N ALA A 124 -10.63 -12.36 0.44
CA ALA A 124 -9.77 -13.20 1.27
C ALA A 124 -8.27 -12.86 1.15
N ASP A 125 -7.83 -12.42 -0.05
CA ASP A 125 -6.45 -11.96 -0.24
C ASP A 125 -6.19 -10.65 0.54
N ASP A 126 -7.18 -9.75 0.62
CA ASP A 126 -7.09 -8.53 1.44
C ASP A 126 -7.04 -8.89 2.93
N GLU A 127 -7.84 -9.86 3.39
CA GLU A 127 -7.81 -10.36 4.77
C GLU A 127 -6.43 -10.98 5.10
N THR A 128 -5.85 -11.76 4.19
CA THR A 128 -4.50 -12.34 4.34
C THR A 128 -3.44 -11.25 4.43
N MET A 129 -3.51 -10.22 3.59
CA MET A 129 -2.56 -9.11 3.62
C MET A 129 -2.69 -8.31 4.93
N ALA A 130 -3.91 -8.05 5.40
CA ALA A 130 -4.15 -7.40 6.69
C ALA A 130 -3.56 -8.22 7.84
N ALA A 131 -3.74 -9.55 7.83
CA ALA A 131 -3.17 -10.45 8.82
C ALA A 131 -1.63 -10.40 8.85
N TRP A 132 -0.97 -10.30 7.70
CA TRP A 132 0.48 -10.11 7.64
C TRP A 132 0.93 -8.79 8.28
N PHE A 133 0.27 -7.67 7.97
CA PHE A 133 0.57 -6.40 8.66
C PHE A 133 0.33 -6.50 10.17
N HIS A 134 -0.77 -7.11 10.61
CA HIS A 134 -1.03 -7.32 12.04
C HIS A 134 0.06 -8.16 12.72
N SER A 135 0.56 -9.19 12.04
CA SER A 135 1.60 -10.07 12.59
C SER A 135 2.95 -9.37 12.80
N THR A 136 3.21 -8.28 12.08
CA THR A 136 4.45 -7.48 12.27
C THR A 136 4.39 -6.57 13.50
N GLY A 137 3.19 -6.31 14.04
CA GLY A 137 2.99 -5.32 15.10
C GLY A 137 3.23 -3.87 14.66
N CYS A 138 3.45 -3.63 13.36
CA CYS A 138 3.68 -2.29 12.84
C CYS A 138 2.38 -1.50 12.68
N PRO A 139 2.42 -0.17 12.84
CA PRO A 139 1.27 0.67 12.53
C PRO A 139 0.77 0.45 11.10
N MET A 140 -0.55 0.40 10.93
CA MET A 140 -1.19 0.25 9.62
C MET A 140 -2.29 1.28 9.43
N VAL A 141 -2.34 1.84 8.21
CA VAL A 141 -3.43 2.68 7.72
C VAL A 141 -4.12 1.94 6.59
N VAL A 142 -5.44 1.85 6.64
CA VAL A 142 -6.25 1.31 5.54
C VAL A 142 -6.80 2.47 4.71
N VAL A 143 -6.61 2.41 3.41
CA VAL A 143 -7.04 3.41 2.43
C VAL A 143 -8.13 2.81 1.57
N ALA A 144 -9.37 3.25 1.77
CA ALA A 144 -10.53 2.86 0.97
C ALA A 144 -10.58 3.74 -0.30
N ASN A 145 -9.86 3.31 -1.35
CA ASN A 145 -9.73 4.06 -2.59
C ASN A 145 -10.99 3.96 -3.47
N LYS A 146 -11.14 4.90 -4.40
CA LYS A 146 -12.27 5.04 -5.34
C LYS A 146 -13.58 5.47 -4.66
N CYS A 147 -13.51 6.16 -3.52
CA CYS A 147 -14.68 6.69 -2.83
C CYS A 147 -15.47 7.69 -3.68
N ASP A 148 -14.84 8.31 -4.69
CA ASP A 148 -15.49 9.16 -5.69
C ASP A 148 -16.51 8.44 -6.58
N LYS A 149 -16.49 7.12 -6.60
CA LYS A 149 -17.47 6.27 -7.32
C LYS A 149 -18.67 5.88 -6.46
N LEU A 150 -18.71 6.31 -5.20
CA LEU A 150 -19.79 6.08 -4.26
C LEU A 150 -20.63 7.35 -4.08
N LYS A 151 -21.92 7.18 -3.77
CA LYS A 151 -22.75 8.27 -3.24
C LYS A 151 -22.30 8.60 -1.82
N LYS A 152 -22.51 9.83 -1.38
CA LYS A 152 -22.13 10.24 -0.01
C LYS A 152 -22.74 9.33 1.08
N SER A 153 -23.99 8.89 0.88
CA SER A 153 -24.67 7.98 1.81
C SER A 153 -24.11 6.55 1.84
N GLU A 154 -23.32 6.17 0.84
CA GLU A 154 -22.74 4.84 0.74
C GLU A 154 -21.34 4.74 1.39
N ILE A 155 -20.68 5.89 1.62
CA ILE A 155 -19.30 5.92 2.11
C ILE A 155 -19.21 5.26 3.49
N GLU A 156 -19.92 5.77 4.48
CA GLU A 156 -19.87 5.24 5.86
C GLU A 156 -20.26 3.75 5.96
N PRO A 157 -21.36 3.28 5.34
CA PRO A 157 -21.67 1.84 5.33
C PRO A 157 -20.58 0.97 4.72
N ASN A 158 -19.90 1.45 3.65
CA ASN A 158 -18.81 0.72 3.02
C ASN A 158 -17.56 0.71 3.92
N LEU A 159 -17.21 1.82 4.58
CA LEU A 159 -16.11 1.88 5.54
C LEU A 159 -16.37 0.93 6.73
N ALA A 160 -17.57 0.92 7.28
CA ALA A 160 -17.95 0.00 8.37
C ALA A 160 -17.79 -1.47 7.92
N ARG A 161 -18.21 -1.81 6.69
CA ARG A 161 -18.03 -3.14 6.13
C ARG A 161 -16.56 -3.52 5.95
N ILE A 162 -15.70 -2.57 5.49
CA ILE A 162 -14.26 -2.78 5.35
C ILE A 162 -13.65 -3.04 6.74
N ARG A 163 -13.96 -2.20 7.73
CA ARG A 163 -13.49 -2.35 9.11
C ARG A 163 -13.82 -3.72 9.67
N ALA A 164 -15.08 -4.14 9.57
CA ALA A 164 -15.53 -5.43 10.06
C ALA A 164 -14.87 -6.61 9.34
N THR A 165 -14.72 -6.55 8.01
CA THR A 165 -14.12 -7.63 7.22
C THR A 165 -12.64 -7.81 7.52
N LEU A 166 -11.89 -6.72 7.66
CA LEU A 166 -10.44 -6.75 7.94
C LEU A 166 -10.12 -6.85 9.42
N LEU A 167 -11.14 -7.00 10.29
CA LEU A 167 -11.00 -7.09 11.74
C LEU A 167 -10.17 -5.94 12.32
N LEU A 168 -10.40 -4.73 11.81
CA LEU A 168 -9.65 -3.56 12.26
C LEU A 168 -10.08 -3.15 13.68
N PRO A 169 -9.13 -2.89 14.59
CA PRO A 169 -9.45 -2.34 15.91
C PRO A 169 -10.13 -0.97 15.79
N ASP A 170 -10.83 -0.53 16.85
CA ASP A 170 -11.60 0.71 16.82
C ASP A 170 -10.74 1.95 16.57
N ASP A 171 -9.51 1.96 17.07
CA ASP A 171 -8.52 3.01 16.89
C ASP A 171 -7.76 2.95 15.57
N ALA A 172 -7.94 1.90 14.77
CA ALA A 172 -7.28 1.77 13.47
C ALA A 172 -7.72 2.86 12.51
N VAL A 173 -6.75 3.45 11.82
CA VAL A 173 -6.97 4.50 10.82
C VAL A 173 -7.50 3.89 9.53
N LEU A 174 -8.73 4.25 9.17
CA LEU A 174 -9.37 3.88 7.91
C LEU A 174 -9.81 5.16 7.19
N LEU A 175 -9.21 5.44 6.04
CA LEU A 175 -9.40 6.69 5.32
C LEU A 175 -10.19 6.49 4.01
N PRO A 176 -11.30 7.20 3.80
CA PRO A 176 -11.88 7.32 2.46
C PRO A 176 -10.92 8.08 1.55
N PHE A 177 -10.66 7.54 0.37
CA PHE A 177 -9.66 8.08 -0.55
C PHE A 177 -10.15 8.10 -2.00
N SER A 178 -9.74 9.10 -2.75
CA SER A 178 -9.85 9.12 -4.20
C SER A 178 -8.54 9.55 -4.83
N ALA A 179 -7.85 8.62 -5.46
CA ALA A 179 -6.66 8.95 -6.24
C ALA A 179 -6.97 9.88 -7.43
N GLU A 180 -8.19 9.82 -7.97
CA GLU A 180 -8.66 10.65 -9.06
C GLU A 180 -8.93 12.09 -8.62
N LYS A 181 -9.67 12.28 -7.52
CA LYS A 181 -10.09 13.60 -7.02
C LYS A 181 -9.13 14.20 -6.00
N GLY A 182 -8.28 13.41 -5.38
CA GLY A 182 -7.36 13.84 -4.31
C GLY A 182 -8.00 13.85 -2.92
N THR A 183 -9.23 13.39 -2.77
CA THR A 183 -9.86 13.23 -1.45
C THR A 183 -9.03 12.31 -0.57
N GLY A 184 -8.84 12.68 0.71
CA GLY A 184 -8.08 11.88 1.68
C GLY A 184 -6.55 12.01 1.58
N ARG A 185 -6.01 12.71 0.56
CA ARG A 185 -4.56 12.85 0.35
C ARG A 185 -3.86 13.45 1.57
N GLU A 186 -4.36 14.57 2.08
CA GLU A 186 -3.74 15.27 3.21
C GLU A 186 -3.82 14.44 4.51
N ALA A 187 -4.92 13.71 4.72
CA ALA A 187 -5.08 12.82 5.86
C ALA A 187 -4.04 11.69 5.81
N LEU A 188 -3.90 11.00 4.66
CA LEU A 188 -2.91 9.94 4.49
C LEU A 188 -1.47 10.49 4.61
N LEU A 189 -1.19 11.67 4.07
CA LEU A 189 0.11 12.32 4.21
C LEU A 189 0.41 12.64 5.66
N GLY A 190 -0.58 13.08 6.44
CA GLY A 190 -0.44 13.31 7.88
C GLY A 190 -0.03 12.04 8.66
N GLU A 191 -0.61 10.88 8.32
CA GLU A 191 -0.22 9.59 8.92
C GLU A 191 1.24 9.23 8.57
N ILE A 192 1.60 9.37 7.29
CA ILE A 192 2.96 9.11 6.81
C ILE A 192 3.97 10.03 7.52
N LEU A 193 3.70 11.32 7.62
CA LEU A 193 4.61 12.28 8.28
C LEU A 193 4.77 11.99 9.77
N ARG A 194 3.71 11.54 10.45
CA ARG A 194 3.80 11.11 11.86
C ARG A 194 4.67 9.86 12.02
N ALA A 195 4.61 8.93 11.10
CA ALA A 195 5.41 7.72 11.12
C ALA A 195 6.89 7.96 10.79
N VAL A 196 7.19 8.96 9.97
CA VAL A 196 8.57 9.32 9.58
C VAL A 196 9.29 10.14 10.68
N GLY A 197 8.54 10.75 11.59
CA GLY A 197 9.07 11.52 12.72
C GLY A 197 9.30 12.99 12.38
#